data_f048154751ecbb0d3b914a0886e3c5b4
#
_entry.id   f048154751ecbb0d3b914a0886e3c5b4
#
_cell.length_a   1.000
_cell.length_b   1.000
_cell.length_c   1.000
_cell.angle_alpha   90.00
_cell.angle_beta   90.00
_cell.angle_gamma   90.00
#
_symmetry.space_group_name_H-M   'P 1'
#
loop_
_entity.id
_entity.type
_entity.pdbx_description
1 polymer ?
#
loop_
_entity_poly.entity_id
_entity_poly.type
_entity_poly.pdbx_seq_one_letter_code
_entity_poly.pdbx_strand_id
1 'polypeptide(L)'
;AAWTREIWLQLVCFTPGTRSNTDYTFPEMKDRYLTTDSILQSILDFEKQSPHGLNGFILLLHIGTDPRRTDKTYARLPQLITELKSREYHFVRIDELLQ
;
A
#
# COMPACT_ATOMS: atom_id res chain seq x y z
N ALA A 1 9.54 -16.52 8.89
CA ALA A 1 9.16 -17.70 9.65
C ALA A 1 10.05 -18.90 9.27
N ALA A 2 10.37 -19.75 10.25
CA ALA A 2 11.28 -20.88 10.02
C ALA A 2 10.74 -21.85 8.96
N TRP A 3 9.45 -22.13 8.98
CA TRP A 3 8.84 -23.06 8.05
C TRP A 3 8.91 -22.57 6.59
N THR A 4 8.86 -21.25 6.37
CA THR A 4 8.97 -20.71 5.01
C THR A 4 10.39 -20.92 4.46
N ARG A 5 11.39 -20.86 5.32
CA ARG A 5 12.78 -21.12 4.90
C ARG A 5 12.97 -22.58 4.53
N GLU A 6 12.35 -23.50 5.28
CA GLU A 6 12.49 -24.94 5.01
C GLU A 6 11.95 -25.33 3.64
N ILE A 7 10.96 -24.60 3.11
CA ILE A 7 10.40 -24.87 1.78
C ILE A 7 10.85 -23.86 0.74
N TRP A 8 11.95 -23.16 1.01
CA TRP A 8 12.59 -22.20 0.08
C TRP A 8 11.71 -21.01 -0.28
N LEU A 9 10.83 -20.61 0.66
CA LEU A 9 10.01 -19.41 0.53
C LEU A 9 10.53 -18.32 1.45
N GLN A 10 10.31 -17.08 1.04
CA GLN A 10 10.62 -15.91 1.86
C GLN A 10 9.35 -15.24 2.32
N LEU A 11 9.21 -15.01 3.64
CA LEU A 11 8.08 -14.29 4.19
C LEU A 11 8.30 -12.80 3.98
N VAL A 12 7.32 -12.13 3.32
CA VAL A 12 7.36 -10.70 3.08
C VAL A 12 6.14 -10.06 3.73
N CYS A 13 6.38 -9.04 4.56
CA CYS A 13 5.32 -8.26 5.20
C CYS A 13 5.32 -6.83 4.66
N PHE A 14 4.13 -6.20 4.63
CA PHE A 14 4.06 -4.81 4.22
C PHE A 14 4.65 -3.89 5.29
N THR A 15 5.09 -2.69 4.86
CA THR A 15 5.64 -1.69 5.77
C THR A 15 4.51 -0.92 6.44
N PRO A 16 4.48 -0.81 7.78
CA PRO A 16 3.47 0.00 8.47
C PRO A 16 3.77 1.50 8.34
N GLY A 17 2.76 2.32 8.58
CA GLY A 17 2.92 3.78 8.59
C GLY A 17 1.93 4.51 7.69
N THR A 18 1.35 3.85 6.70
CA THR A 18 0.26 4.41 5.88
C THR A 18 -1.03 3.65 6.16
N ARG A 19 -2.13 4.16 5.59
CA ARG A 19 -3.43 3.49 5.72
C ARG A 19 -3.80 2.71 4.46
N SER A 20 -2.81 2.34 3.62
CA SER A 20 -3.06 1.65 2.36
C SER A 20 -3.83 0.35 2.55
N ASN A 21 -3.55 -0.38 3.62
CA ASN A 21 -4.19 -1.66 3.91
C ASN A 21 -5.66 -1.55 4.32
N THR A 22 -6.19 -0.33 4.56
CA THR A 22 -7.60 -0.15 4.91
C THR A 22 -8.51 -0.08 3.70
N ASP A 23 -8.01 -0.32 2.51
CA ASP A 23 -8.78 -0.30 1.26
C ASP A 23 -9.82 -1.42 1.15
N TYR A 24 -9.84 -2.38 2.10
CA TYR A 24 -10.86 -3.42 2.17
C TYR A 24 -12.15 -2.96 2.85
N THR A 25 -12.13 -1.81 3.55
CA THR A 25 -13.27 -1.35 4.34
C THR A 25 -14.41 -0.82 3.45
N PHE A 26 -15.61 -0.76 3.99
CA PHE A 26 -16.78 -0.27 3.27
C PHE A 26 -17.64 0.60 4.20
N PRO A 27 -18.55 1.44 3.66
CA PRO A 27 -19.24 2.48 4.47
C PRO A 27 -19.97 1.96 5.71
N GLU A 28 -20.50 0.74 5.67
CA GLU A 28 -21.21 0.16 6.81
C GLU A 28 -20.30 -0.12 8.00
N MET A 29 -18.99 -0.10 7.81
CA MET A 29 -18.00 -0.24 8.90
C MET A 29 -17.82 1.04 9.71
N LYS A 30 -18.44 2.12 9.30
CA LYS A 30 -18.46 3.41 10.02
C LYS A 30 -17.05 3.93 10.32
N ASP A 31 -16.65 3.97 11.59
CA ASP A 31 -15.36 4.56 11.99
C ASP A 31 -14.14 3.87 11.37
N ARG A 32 -14.30 2.61 10.93
CA ARG A 32 -13.21 1.86 10.31
C ARG A 32 -13.11 2.10 8.81
N TYR A 33 -14.15 2.69 8.21
CA TYR A 33 -14.15 2.95 6.77
C TYR A 33 -13.24 4.12 6.42
N LEU A 34 -12.45 3.94 5.37
CA LEU A 34 -11.60 4.99 4.83
C LEU A 34 -11.82 5.11 3.32
N THR A 35 -12.07 6.34 2.84
CA THR A 35 -12.20 6.59 1.41
C THR A 35 -10.86 6.44 0.71
N THR A 36 -10.91 6.22 -0.62
CA THR A 36 -9.68 6.15 -1.42
C THR A 36 -8.90 7.46 -1.34
N ASP A 37 -9.58 8.62 -1.36
CA ASP A 37 -8.89 9.90 -1.21
C ASP A 37 -8.14 9.99 0.11
N SER A 38 -8.74 9.55 1.21
CA SER A 38 -8.07 9.53 2.51
C SER A 38 -6.89 8.56 2.54
N ILE A 39 -7.02 7.42 1.90
CA ILE A 39 -5.93 6.44 1.80
C ILE A 39 -4.77 7.03 1.00
N LEU A 40 -5.01 7.60 -0.16
CA LEU A 40 -3.97 8.21 -0.97
C LEU A 40 -3.31 9.36 -0.23
N GLN A 41 -4.09 10.16 0.50
CA GLN A 41 -3.54 11.25 1.29
C GLN A 41 -2.63 10.74 2.40
N SER A 42 -2.99 9.62 3.04
CA SER A 42 -2.14 9.03 4.08
C SER A 42 -0.78 8.61 3.53
N ILE A 43 -0.75 8.09 2.31
CA ILE A 43 0.49 7.69 1.65
C ILE A 43 1.36 8.93 1.37
N LEU A 44 0.76 9.97 0.81
CA LEU A 44 1.49 11.19 0.48
C LEU A 44 1.94 11.96 1.73
N ASP A 45 1.15 11.94 2.79
CA ASP A 45 1.52 12.56 4.06
C ASP A 45 2.70 11.83 4.69
N PHE A 46 2.70 10.50 4.67
CA PHE A 46 3.82 9.73 5.17
C PHE A 46 5.09 10.06 4.38
N GLU A 47 4.98 10.17 3.06
CA GLU A 47 6.11 10.49 2.20
C GLU A 47 6.73 11.84 2.59
N LYS A 48 5.91 12.83 2.89
CA LYS A 48 6.38 14.17 3.29
C LYS A 48 6.99 14.19 4.69
N GLN A 49 6.44 13.41 5.62
CA GLN A 49 6.82 13.48 7.03
C GLN A 49 7.98 12.56 7.37
N SER A 50 8.18 11.50 6.62
CA SER A 50 9.26 10.55 6.87
C SER A 50 10.58 11.12 6.37
N PRO A 51 11.69 10.99 7.14
CA PRO A 51 13.01 11.47 6.69
C PRO A 51 13.47 10.84 5.39
N HIS A 52 13.06 9.60 5.12
CA HIS A 52 13.45 8.87 3.91
C HIS A 52 12.29 8.71 2.93
N GLY A 53 11.17 9.41 3.16
CA GLY A 53 9.99 9.30 2.30
C GLY A 53 9.47 7.88 2.25
N LEU A 54 9.27 7.39 1.04
CA LEU A 54 8.79 6.01 0.79
C LEU A 54 9.89 5.08 0.27
N ASN A 55 11.15 5.46 0.41
CA ASN A 55 12.25 4.60 -0.03
C ASN A 55 12.22 3.26 0.70
N GLY A 56 12.24 2.17 -0.05
CA GLY A 56 12.19 0.82 0.51
C GLY A 56 10.85 0.41 1.07
N PHE A 57 9.80 1.21 0.88
CA PHE A 57 8.47 0.98 1.45
C PHE A 57 7.71 -0.06 0.62
N ILE A 58 7.06 -0.99 1.30
CA ILE A 58 6.20 -2.00 0.69
C ILE A 58 4.75 -1.65 1.05
N LEU A 59 3.99 -1.19 0.05
CA LEU A 59 2.58 -0.83 0.23
C LEU A 59 1.69 -2.06 0.04
N LEU A 60 0.71 -2.23 0.92
CA LEU A 60 -0.30 -3.28 0.79
C LEU A 60 -1.61 -2.67 0.30
N LEU A 61 -2.09 -3.18 -0.81
CA LEU A 61 -3.41 -2.85 -1.36
C LEU A 61 -4.13 -4.15 -1.70
N HIS A 62 -5.44 -4.09 -1.81
CA HIS A 62 -6.26 -5.26 -2.13
C HIS A 62 -6.96 -5.10 -3.48
N ILE A 63 -7.13 -6.20 -4.19
CA ILE A 63 -8.04 -6.31 -5.33
C ILE A 63 -9.16 -7.28 -4.92
N GLY A 64 -10.32 -7.20 -5.59
CA GLY A 64 -11.44 -8.08 -5.26
C GLY A 64 -12.04 -7.78 -3.89
N THR A 65 -12.05 -6.53 -3.48
CA THR A 65 -12.63 -6.11 -2.20
C THR A 65 -14.15 -6.26 -2.22
N ASP A 66 -14.76 -6.17 -1.02
CA ASP A 66 -16.21 -6.33 -0.84
C ASP A 66 -17.00 -5.44 -1.80
N PRO A 67 -18.05 -5.97 -2.46
CA PRO A 67 -18.87 -5.15 -3.37
C PRO A 67 -19.49 -3.92 -2.73
N ARG A 68 -19.68 -3.89 -1.41
CA ARG A 68 -20.19 -2.72 -0.70
C ARG A 68 -19.21 -1.55 -0.72
N ARG A 69 -17.93 -1.82 -0.99
CA ARG A 69 -16.99 -0.76 -1.27
C ARG A 69 -16.99 -0.46 -2.76
N THR A 70 -17.62 0.65 -3.15
CA THR A 70 -17.66 1.08 -4.55
C THR A 70 -16.46 1.96 -4.91
N ASP A 71 -15.86 2.59 -3.92
CA ASP A 71 -14.67 3.44 -4.09
C ASP A 71 -13.40 2.57 -4.04
N LYS A 72 -13.06 1.95 -5.17
CA LYS A 72 -11.97 0.98 -5.24
C LYS A 72 -10.63 1.67 -5.36
N THR A 73 -9.77 1.47 -4.37
CA THR A 73 -8.43 2.10 -4.32
C THR A 73 -7.56 1.65 -5.49
N TYR A 74 -7.65 0.37 -5.91
CA TYR A 74 -6.84 -0.12 -7.02
C TYR A 74 -7.13 0.63 -8.33
N ALA A 75 -8.33 1.17 -8.50
CA ALA A 75 -8.67 1.96 -9.69
C ALA A 75 -7.89 3.28 -9.76
N ARG A 76 -7.40 3.77 -8.63
CA ARG A 76 -6.59 4.98 -8.54
C ARG A 76 -5.09 4.70 -8.52
N LEU A 77 -4.68 3.44 -8.65
CA LEU A 77 -3.27 3.05 -8.62
C LEU A 77 -2.44 3.73 -9.73
N PRO A 78 -2.92 3.82 -10.97
CA PRO A 78 -2.14 4.53 -12.00
C PRO A 78 -1.84 5.99 -11.63
N GLN A 79 -2.80 6.68 -11.01
CA GLN A 79 -2.61 8.06 -10.55
C GLN A 79 -1.54 8.12 -9.47
N LEU A 80 -1.58 7.20 -8.50
CA LEU A 80 -0.59 7.16 -7.43
C LEU A 80 0.81 6.89 -7.99
N ILE A 81 0.92 5.94 -8.91
CA ILE A 81 2.20 5.60 -9.55
C ILE A 81 2.77 6.82 -10.28
N THR A 82 1.92 7.53 -11.04
CA THR A 82 2.35 8.73 -11.76
C THR A 82 2.85 9.80 -10.79
N GLU A 83 2.14 10.02 -9.70
CA GLU A 83 2.51 11.00 -8.68
C GLU A 83 3.86 10.66 -8.06
N LEU A 84 4.07 9.40 -7.68
CA LEU A 84 5.32 8.99 -7.05
C LEU A 84 6.48 9.03 -8.03
N LYS A 85 6.26 8.66 -9.30
CA LYS A 85 7.30 8.78 -10.33
C LYS A 85 7.70 10.24 -10.54
N SER A 86 6.75 11.18 -10.48
CA SER A 86 7.06 12.60 -10.58
C SER A 86 7.92 13.10 -9.42
N ARG A 87 7.93 12.37 -8.31
CA ARG A 87 8.78 12.64 -7.15
C ARG A 87 10.05 11.79 -7.15
N GLU A 88 10.41 11.25 -8.31
CA GLU A 88 11.66 10.51 -8.54
C GLU A 88 11.74 9.14 -7.89
N TYR A 89 10.59 8.52 -7.55
CA TYR A 89 10.57 7.16 -7.08
C TYR A 89 10.63 6.17 -8.24
N HIS A 90 11.31 5.04 -8.01
CA HIS A 90 11.35 3.90 -8.91
C HIS A 90 10.61 2.75 -8.27
N PHE A 91 9.75 2.10 -9.04
CA PHE A 91 9.04 0.92 -8.60
C PHE A 91 9.84 -0.30 -9.00
N VAL A 92 10.09 -1.18 -8.02
CA VAL A 92 10.89 -2.39 -8.24
C VAL A 92 10.10 -3.61 -7.77
N ARG A 93 10.52 -4.77 -8.24
CA ARG A 93 9.95 -6.02 -7.75
C ARG A 93 10.44 -6.26 -6.32
N ILE A 94 9.60 -6.96 -5.54
CA ILE A 94 9.94 -7.23 -4.13
C ILE A 94 11.24 -8.02 -4.01
N ASP A 95 11.46 -8.99 -4.90
CA ASP A 95 12.69 -9.78 -4.87
C ASP A 95 13.94 -8.93 -5.13
N GLU A 96 13.84 -7.88 -5.94
CA GLU A 96 14.94 -6.94 -6.16
C GLU A 96 15.17 -6.06 -4.92
N LEU A 97 14.08 -5.63 -4.27
CA LEU A 97 14.16 -4.78 -3.09
C LEU A 97 14.86 -5.48 -1.92
N LEU A 98 14.66 -6.78 -1.81
CA LEU A 98 15.13 -7.58 -0.67
C LEU A 98 16.50 -8.24 -0.90
N GLN A 99 17.15 -7.93 -1.99
CA GLN A 99 18.51 -8.42 -2.26
C GLN A 99 19.55 -7.76 -1.37
#